data_72138b0e5015925ab98543086af85676
#
_entry.id   72138b0e5015925ab98543086af85676
#
_cell.length_a   1.000
_cell.length_b   1.000
_cell.length_c   1.000
_cell.angle_alpha   90.00
_cell.angle_beta   90.00
_cell.angle_gamma   90.00
#
_symmetry.space_group_name_H-M   'P 1'
#
loop_
_entity.id
_entity.type
_entity.pdbx_description
1 polymer ?
#
loop_
_entity_poly.entity_id
_entity_poly.type
_entity_poly.pdbx_seq_one_letter_code
_entity_poly.pdbx_strand_id
1 'polypeptide(L)'
;PVKTISDGTVSDAYLALLADRGINYFFGNAGTDFAPIIESFAKAQALGTPAPKAMLVPHENLAIHMALGYYAVTGRPQVVMVHVNVGTANALNGIINASRGNIPVLFSSGRTPYSETGDREGRRTREVHWPQEMFDQGALAREMVKWDYELKDKAVLETVVDRAINIAMTEPRGPIYLTLPREPLAEKFQSFDFTSPSRNATPTVAWPDPNAIDQLASRIANAENPLIITQDSGADINAVGPLAALSDRFAIPVIQRKARYLCLPSDHPMHLGYDSDPYLDFADLIIVAQCDVPWIPSVKSPGPGCTVVHMG
;
A
#
# COMPACT_ATOMS: atom_id res chain seq x y z
N PRO A 1 -25.85 3.63 -4.21
CA PRO A 1 -26.91 2.64 -3.96
C PRO A 1 -26.45 1.57 -2.97
N VAL A 2 -27.41 0.82 -2.42
CA VAL A 2 -27.14 -0.38 -1.62
C VAL A 2 -27.14 -1.58 -2.57
N LYS A 3 -26.19 -2.48 -2.40
CA LYS A 3 -26.14 -3.80 -3.06
C LYS A 3 -26.39 -4.86 -1.99
N THR A 4 -27.14 -5.90 -2.38
CA THR A 4 -27.50 -7.01 -1.49
C THR A 4 -26.93 -8.31 -2.04
N ILE A 5 -26.32 -9.10 -1.18
CA ILE A 5 -25.92 -10.48 -1.43
C ILE A 5 -26.88 -11.38 -0.65
N SER A 6 -27.54 -12.31 -1.34
CA SER A 6 -28.47 -13.26 -0.72
C SER A 6 -27.83 -14.63 -0.57
N ASP A 7 -28.15 -15.31 0.54
CA ASP A 7 -27.76 -16.71 0.81
C ASP A 7 -26.25 -16.98 0.60
N GLY A 8 -25.46 -16.27 1.38
CA GLY A 8 -24.00 -16.31 1.27
C GLY A 8 -23.27 -16.59 2.57
N THR A 9 -21.96 -16.48 2.46
CA THR A 9 -21.02 -16.49 3.59
C THR A 9 -20.28 -15.15 3.68
N VAL A 10 -19.69 -14.86 4.84
CA VAL A 10 -18.89 -13.66 5.05
C VAL A 10 -17.73 -13.56 4.05
N SER A 11 -17.15 -14.70 3.66
CA SER A 11 -16.14 -14.74 2.59
C SER A 11 -16.71 -14.37 1.21
N ASP A 12 -17.96 -14.74 0.89
CA ASP A 12 -18.63 -14.27 -0.34
C ASP A 12 -18.77 -12.75 -0.34
N ALA A 13 -19.22 -12.18 0.79
CA ALA A 13 -19.36 -10.74 0.95
C ALA A 13 -18.00 -10.03 0.90
N TYR A 14 -16.95 -10.62 1.49
CA TYR A 14 -15.59 -10.08 1.44
C TYR A 14 -15.09 -9.96 0.00
N LEU A 15 -15.19 -11.02 -0.81
CA LEU A 15 -14.77 -10.99 -2.22
C LEU A 15 -15.57 -9.98 -3.04
N ALA A 16 -16.88 -9.91 -2.83
CA ALA A 16 -17.74 -8.94 -3.52
C ALA A 16 -17.40 -7.50 -3.14
N LEU A 17 -17.14 -7.22 -1.86
CA LEU A 17 -16.67 -5.91 -1.39
C LEU A 17 -15.33 -5.55 -2.04
N LEU A 18 -14.36 -6.43 -2.05
CA LEU A 18 -13.07 -6.18 -2.69
C LEU A 18 -13.23 -5.82 -4.16
N ALA A 19 -14.03 -6.58 -4.90
CA ALA A 19 -14.31 -6.30 -6.32
C ALA A 19 -14.99 -4.93 -6.51
N ASP A 20 -15.99 -4.61 -5.68
CA ASP A 20 -16.70 -3.33 -5.72
C ASP A 20 -15.80 -2.14 -5.41
N ARG A 21 -14.79 -2.32 -4.55
CA ARG A 21 -13.78 -1.32 -4.20
C ARG A 21 -12.62 -1.24 -5.22
N GLY A 22 -12.72 -1.96 -6.34
CA GLY A 22 -11.76 -1.89 -7.44
C GLY A 22 -10.47 -2.70 -7.23
N ILE A 23 -10.49 -3.68 -6.33
CA ILE A 23 -9.41 -4.66 -6.21
C ILE A 23 -9.52 -5.65 -7.38
N ASN A 24 -8.49 -5.69 -8.22
CA ASN A 24 -8.47 -6.50 -9.43
C ASN A 24 -7.91 -7.91 -9.20
N TYR A 25 -6.94 -8.02 -8.29
CA TYR A 25 -6.23 -9.27 -8.03
C TYR A 25 -6.20 -9.60 -6.54
N PHE A 26 -6.29 -10.88 -6.28
CA PHE A 26 -6.11 -11.50 -4.98
C PHE A 26 -4.92 -12.47 -5.08
N PHE A 27 -3.74 -12.04 -4.62
CA PHE A 27 -2.54 -12.87 -4.63
C PHE A 27 -2.54 -13.76 -3.39
N GLY A 28 -2.62 -15.07 -3.57
CA GLY A 28 -2.78 -16.03 -2.49
C GLY A 28 -1.66 -17.07 -2.42
N ASN A 29 -1.13 -17.31 -1.22
CA ASN A 29 -0.40 -18.51 -0.87
C ASN A 29 -1.19 -19.26 0.18
N ALA A 30 -1.94 -20.28 -0.27
CA ALA A 30 -3.04 -20.86 0.48
C ALA A 30 -2.60 -21.95 1.46
N GLY A 31 -3.31 -22.03 2.59
CA GLY A 31 -3.23 -23.12 3.56
C GLY A 31 -4.62 -23.53 4.06
N THR A 32 -4.68 -24.21 5.21
CA THR A 32 -5.95 -24.74 5.77
C THR A 32 -6.95 -23.67 6.16
N ASP A 33 -6.52 -22.44 6.36
CA ASP A 33 -7.31 -21.25 6.68
C ASP A 33 -8.07 -20.67 5.47
N PHE A 34 -7.66 -21.03 4.26
CA PHE A 34 -8.27 -20.52 3.03
C PHE A 34 -9.58 -21.21 2.63
N ALA A 35 -10.00 -22.27 3.30
CA ALA A 35 -11.17 -23.04 2.87
C ALA A 35 -12.40 -22.16 2.53
N PRO A 36 -12.86 -21.22 3.40
CA PRO A 36 -13.99 -20.35 3.06
C PRO A 36 -13.74 -19.46 1.84
N ILE A 37 -12.52 -18.96 1.66
CA ILE A 37 -12.12 -18.10 0.55
C ILE A 37 -12.12 -18.89 -0.76
N ILE A 38 -11.60 -20.12 -0.76
CA ILE A 38 -11.56 -20.99 -1.93
C ILE A 38 -12.97 -21.34 -2.39
N GLU A 39 -13.85 -21.71 -1.45
CA GLU A 39 -15.26 -21.98 -1.73
C GLU A 39 -15.98 -20.76 -2.32
N SER A 40 -15.71 -19.56 -1.79
CA SER A 40 -16.29 -18.33 -2.31
C SER A 40 -15.79 -17.99 -3.72
N PHE A 41 -14.53 -18.22 -4.04
CA PHE A 41 -14.02 -18.07 -5.40
C PHE A 41 -14.68 -19.07 -6.37
N ALA A 42 -14.81 -20.33 -5.96
CA ALA A 42 -15.48 -21.35 -6.77
C ALA A 42 -16.96 -21.00 -7.03
N LYS A 43 -17.66 -20.53 -5.99
CA LYS A 43 -19.04 -20.05 -6.09
C LYS A 43 -19.16 -18.82 -7.00
N ALA A 44 -18.29 -17.84 -6.84
CA ALA A 44 -18.27 -16.64 -7.67
C ALA A 44 -18.07 -16.99 -9.15
N GLN A 45 -17.15 -17.91 -9.44
CA GLN A 45 -16.91 -18.40 -10.79
C GLN A 45 -18.14 -19.14 -11.38
N ALA A 46 -18.76 -19.99 -10.59
CA ALA A 46 -19.93 -20.77 -11.02
C ALA A 46 -21.16 -19.89 -11.29
N LEU A 47 -21.34 -18.85 -10.51
CA LEU A 47 -22.48 -17.93 -10.60
C LEU A 47 -22.21 -16.69 -11.48
N GLY A 48 -20.97 -16.47 -11.92
CA GLY A 48 -20.59 -15.27 -12.66
C GLY A 48 -20.68 -13.99 -11.81
N THR A 49 -20.55 -14.07 -10.48
CA THR A 49 -20.61 -12.92 -9.59
C THR A 49 -19.24 -12.22 -9.48
N PRO A 50 -19.22 -10.89 -9.27
CA PRO A 50 -17.95 -10.16 -9.21
C PRO A 50 -17.06 -10.61 -8.04
N ALA A 51 -15.80 -10.90 -8.35
CA ALA A 51 -14.73 -11.18 -7.40
C ALA A 51 -13.39 -10.74 -8.01
N PRO A 52 -12.35 -10.43 -7.21
CA PRO A 52 -11.00 -10.24 -7.73
C PRO A 52 -10.50 -11.49 -8.45
N LYS A 53 -9.58 -11.34 -9.40
CA LYS A 53 -8.93 -12.49 -10.03
C LYS A 53 -7.98 -13.16 -9.04
N ALA A 54 -8.27 -14.41 -8.68
CA ALA A 54 -7.38 -15.20 -7.83
C ALA A 54 -6.09 -15.56 -8.57
N MET A 55 -4.95 -15.31 -7.92
CA MET A 55 -3.61 -15.66 -8.41
C MET A 55 -2.92 -16.50 -7.35
N LEU A 56 -2.73 -17.79 -7.64
CA LEU A 56 -1.89 -18.64 -6.78
C LEU A 56 -0.42 -18.28 -6.94
N VAL A 57 0.23 -17.96 -5.84
CA VAL A 57 1.64 -17.55 -5.82
C VAL A 57 2.43 -18.52 -4.95
N PRO A 58 3.56 -19.08 -5.44
CA PRO A 58 4.26 -20.17 -4.74
C PRO A 58 5.04 -19.71 -3.50
N HIS A 59 5.18 -18.40 -3.27
CA HIS A 59 5.90 -17.86 -2.12
C HIS A 59 5.31 -16.53 -1.67
N GLU A 60 5.16 -16.33 -0.37
CA GLU A 60 4.47 -15.18 0.23
C GLU A 60 5.16 -13.86 -0.07
N ASN A 61 6.48 -13.82 0.02
CA ASN A 61 7.24 -12.62 -0.31
C ASN A 61 7.06 -12.22 -1.79
N LEU A 62 6.97 -13.19 -2.70
CA LEU A 62 6.66 -12.91 -4.11
C LEU A 62 5.27 -12.30 -4.27
N ALA A 63 4.27 -12.81 -3.53
CA ALA A 63 2.91 -12.27 -3.57
C ALA A 63 2.87 -10.79 -3.19
N ILE A 64 3.59 -10.40 -2.13
CA ILE A 64 3.72 -8.99 -1.74
C ILE A 64 4.36 -8.17 -2.86
N HIS A 65 5.47 -8.65 -3.45
CA HIS A 65 6.17 -7.89 -4.50
C HIS A 65 5.36 -7.80 -5.81
N MET A 66 4.49 -8.77 -6.11
CA MET A 66 3.53 -8.66 -7.22
C MET A 66 2.51 -7.53 -6.96
N ALA A 67 1.99 -7.42 -5.72
CA ALA A 67 1.11 -6.32 -5.35
C ALA A 67 1.82 -4.96 -5.38
N LEU A 68 3.07 -4.89 -4.92
CA LEU A 68 3.93 -3.70 -5.01
C LEU A 68 4.10 -3.24 -6.46
N GLY A 69 4.49 -4.16 -7.36
CA GLY A 69 4.69 -3.86 -8.77
C GLY A 69 3.40 -3.43 -9.47
N TYR A 70 2.28 -4.07 -9.14
CA TYR A 70 0.98 -3.67 -9.68
C TYR A 70 0.62 -2.24 -9.25
N TYR A 71 0.81 -1.92 -7.96
CA TYR A 71 0.55 -0.56 -7.46
C TYR A 71 1.46 0.47 -8.14
N ALA A 72 2.75 0.20 -8.27
CA ALA A 72 3.71 1.12 -8.87
C ALA A 72 3.32 1.54 -10.30
N VAL A 73 2.66 0.63 -11.05
CA VAL A 73 2.24 0.90 -12.44
C VAL A 73 0.84 1.51 -12.52
N THR A 74 -0.07 1.13 -11.62
CA THR A 74 -1.50 1.45 -11.77
C THR A 74 -2.03 2.43 -10.73
N GLY A 75 -1.29 2.67 -9.63
CA GLY A 75 -1.77 3.43 -8.47
C GLY A 75 -2.89 2.75 -7.68
N ARG A 76 -3.18 1.45 -7.94
CA ARG A 76 -4.28 0.70 -7.30
C ARG A 76 -3.75 -0.35 -6.35
N PRO A 77 -4.10 -0.31 -5.05
CA PRO A 77 -3.70 -1.34 -4.10
C PRO A 77 -4.33 -2.69 -4.43
N GLN A 78 -3.64 -3.77 -4.10
CA GLN A 78 -4.15 -5.12 -4.28
C GLN A 78 -4.15 -5.89 -2.96
N VAL A 79 -4.92 -6.99 -2.91
CA VAL A 79 -4.96 -7.89 -1.77
C VAL A 79 -3.91 -8.97 -1.91
N VAL A 80 -3.22 -9.23 -0.81
CA VAL A 80 -2.39 -10.42 -0.61
C VAL A 80 -2.92 -11.16 0.60
N MET A 81 -3.16 -12.46 0.49
CA MET A 81 -3.49 -13.31 1.61
C MET A 81 -2.53 -14.50 1.70
N VAL A 82 -2.06 -14.77 2.90
CA VAL A 82 -1.08 -15.83 3.19
C VAL A 82 -1.56 -16.74 4.33
N HIS A 83 -0.89 -17.89 4.49
CA HIS A 83 -1.28 -18.89 5.48
C HIS A 83 -0.84 -18.49 6.90
N VAL A 84 -1.79 -18.18 7.75
CA VAL A 84 -1.66 -17.89 9.19
C VAL A 84 -0.35 -17.15 9.55
N ASN A 85 0.26 -17.50 10.68
CA ASN A 85 1.50 -16.89 11.19
C ASN A 85 2.72 -17.23 10.34
N VAL A 86 2.83 -18.46 9.83
CA VAL A 86 4.01 -18.89 9.04
C VAL A 86 4.10 -18.15 7.71
N GLY A 87 2.97 -17.98 7.01
CA GLY A 87 2.93 -17.18 5.79
C GLY A 87 3.14 -15.69 6.08
N THR A 88 2.62 -15.19 7.22
CA THR A 88 2.90 -13.82 7.67
C THR A 88 4.40 -13.61 7.87
N ALA A 89 5.08 -14.52 8.55
CA ALA A 89 6.53 -14.44 8.77
C ALA A 89 7.32 -14.43 7.46
N ASN A 90 6.97 -15.28 6.49
CA ASN A 90 7.59 -15.31 5.18
C ASN A 90 7.34 -14.05 4.34
N ALA A 91 6.22 -13.35 4.56
CA ALA A 91 5.86 -12.13 3.85
C ALA A 91 6.55 -10.87 4.42
N LEU A 92 7.09 -10.90 5.64
CA LEU A 92 7.57 -9.71 6.36
C LEU A 92 8.59 -8.90 5.57
N ASN A 93 9.52 -9.52 4.85
CA ASN A 93 10.49 -8.79 4.02
C ASN A 93 9.80 -7.90 2.97
N GLY A 94 8.76 -8.43 2.32
CA GLY A 94 7.95 -7.67 1.37
C GLY A 94 7.16 -6.55 2.05
N ILE A 95 6.62 -6.80 3.24
CA ILE A 95 5.89 -5.79 4.02
C ILE A 95 6.81 -4.67 4.49
N ILE A 96 8.05 -4.97 4.90
CA ILE A 96 9.07 -3.95 5.19
C ILE A 96 9.31 -3.07 3.96
N ASN A 97 9.46 -3.67 2.78
CA ASN A 97 9.64 -2.92 1.53
C ASN A 97 8.41 -2.06 1.20
N ALA A 98 7.19 -2.60 1.36
CA ALA A 98 5.95 -1.84 1.18
C ALA A 98 5.87 -0.64 2.12
N SER A 99 6.17 -0.85 3.40
CA SER A 99 6.17 0.17 4.43
C SER A 99 7.16 1.29 4.12
N ARG A 100 8.41 0.94 3.88
CA ARG A 100 9.48 1.93 3.58
C ARG A 100 9.34 2.57 2.20
N GLY A 101 8.58 1.94 1.32
CA GLY A 101 8.24 2.47 0.00
C GLY A 101 6.97 3.31 -0.04
N ASN A 102 6.28 3.49 1.07
CA ASN A 102 4.96 4.12 1.12
C ASN A 102 3.97 3.50 0.11
N ILE A 103 4.05 2.17 -0.06
CA ILE A 103 3.23 1.45 -1.04
C ILE A 103 2.07 0.74 -0.32
N PRO A 104 0.83 1.08 -0.64
CA PRO A 104 -0.33 0.44 -0.04
C PRO A 104 -0.50 -1.00 -0.53
N VAL A 105 -0.62 -1.91 0.42
CA VAL A 105 -0.98 -3.32 0.20
C VAL A 105 -2.04 -3.69 1.23
N LEU A 106 -3.11 -4.31 0.79
CA LEU A 106 -4.09 -4.92 1.67
C LEU A 106 -3.59 -6.33 2.03
N PHE A 107 -2.64 -6.37 2.95
CA PHE A 107 -2.06 -7.61 3.41
C PHE A 107 -2.98 -8.29 4.40
N SER A 108 -3.18 -9.58 4.26
CA SER A 108 -3.99 -10.39 5.15
C SER A 108 -3.40 -11.79 5.35
N SER A 109 -3.77 -12.41 6.43
CA SER A 109 -3.58 -13.84 6.65
C SER A 109 -4.80 -14.44 7.31
N GLY A 110 -4.98 -15.74 7.19
CA GLY A 110 -5.88 -16.42 8.07
C GLY A 110 -5.37 -16.45 9.51
N ARG A 111 -6.15 -17.09 10.36
CA ARG A 111 -5.76 -17.41 11.72
C ARG A 111 -6.13 -18.86 12.00
N THR A 112 -5.41 -19.52 12.90
CA THR A 112 -5.84 -20.81 13.43
C THR A 112 -7.24 -20.67 14.03
N PRO A 113 -8.12 -21.65 13.77
CA PRO A 113 -9.46 -21.64 14.37
C PRO A 113 -9.40 -21.62 15.90
N TYR A 114 -10.30 -20.87 16.52
CA TYR A 114 -10.38 -20.77 17.96
C TYR A 114 -11.40 -21.75 18.58
N SER A 115 -12.37 -22.25 17.81
CA SER A 115 -13.34 -23.25 18.29
C SER A 115 -12.83 -24.67 18.07
N GLU A 116 -12.92 -25.48 19.14
CA GLU A 116 -12.41 -26.87 19.17
C GLU A 116 -13.54 -27.90 19.05
N THR A 117 -14.70 -27.57 19.55
CA THR A 117 -15.86 -28.47 19.63
C THR A 117 -17.12 -27.76 19.13
N GLY A 118 -18.22 -28.52 19.06
CA GLY A 118 -19.51 -28.01 18.60
C GLY A 118 -19.68 -28.01 17.07
N ASP A 119 -20.73 -27.35 16.60
CA ASP A 119 -21.15 -27.38 15.17
C ASP A 119 -20.72 -26.17 14.37
N ARG A 120 -19.88 -25.29 14.96
CA ARG A 120 -19.44 -24.08 14.29
C ARG A 120 -18.57 -24.42 13.07
N GLU A 121 -18.96 -23.93 11.90
CA GLU A 121 -18.15 -24.06 10.68
C GLU A 121 -16.82 -23.32 10.87
N GLY A 122 -15.75 -23.83 10.27
CA GLY A 122 -14.42 -23.25 10.40
C GLY A 122 -13.62 -23.73 11.62
N ARG A 123 -14.21 -24.50 12.55
CA ARG A 123 -13.53 -25.02 13.76
C ARG A 123 -12.27 -25.82 13.46
N ARG A 124 -11.50 -26.12 14.50
CA ARG A 124 -10.30 -26.96 14.40
C ARG A 124 -10.65 -28.35 13.89
N THR A 125 -9.92 -28.80 12.87
CA THR A 125 -10.12 -30.11 12.21
C THR A 125 -8.81 -30.80 11.86
N ARG A 126 -7.67 -30.19 12.18
CA ARG A 126 -6.32 -30.69 11.91
C ARG A 126 -5.41 -30.40 13.09
N GLU A 127 -4.47 -31.29 13.36
CA GLU A 127 -3.49 -31.16 14.44
C GLU A 127 -2.66 -29.87 14.35
N VAL A 128 -2.34 -29.45 13.13
CA VAL A 128 -1.55 -28.23 12.86
C VAL A 128 -2.19 -26.95 13.42
N HIS A 129 -3.50 -26.96 13.69
CA HIS A 129 -4.20 -25.79 14.20
C HIS A 129 -3.82 -25.43 15.67
N TRP A 130 -3.18 -26.31 16.42
CA TRP A 130 -2.68 -26.00 17.77
C TRP A 130 -1.28 -25.40 17.75
N PRO A 131 -0.25 -26.02 17.14
CA PRO A 131 1.09 -25.46 17.15
C PRO A 131 1.25 -24.16 16.33
N GLN A 132 0.33 -23.87 15.42
CA GLN A 132 0.33 -22.60 14.67
C GLN A 132 -0.41 -21.47 15.38
N GLU A 133 -1.03 -21.71 16.53
CA GLU A 133 -1.70 -20.66 17.28
C GLU A 133 -0.72 -19.63 17.81
N MET A 134 -1.11 -18.36 17.73
CA MET A 134 -0.37 -17.25 18.30
C MET A 134 -1.23 -16.48 19.29
N PHE A 135 -0.61 -16.01 20.34
CA PHE A 135 -1.24 -15.12 21.32
C PHE A 135 -1.71 -13.82 20.66
N ASP A 136 -0.81 -13.17 19.91
CA ASP A 136 -1.09 -11.94 19.15
C ASP A 136 -0.45 -12.06 17.76
N GLN A 137 -1.21 -12.50 16.78
CA GLN A 137 -0.70 -12.66 15.40
C GLN A 137 -0.47 -11.31 14.73
N GLY A 138 -1.26 -10.27 15.08
CA GLY A 138 -1.09 -8.91 14.57
C GLY A 138 0.27 -8.34 14.89
N ALA A 139 0.85 -8.69 16.03
CA ALA A 139 2.16 -8.23 16.46
C ALA A 139 3.30 -8.57 15.48
N LEU A 140 3.17 -9.64 14.68
CA LEU A 140 4.17 -9.98 13.67
C LEU A 140 4.43 -8.86 12.65
N ALA A 141 3.39 -8.13 12.26
CA ALA A 141 3.48 -7.10 11.23
C ALA A 141 3.29 -5.67 11.77
N ARG A 142 2.88 -5.50 13.02
CA ARG A 142 2.42 -4.22 13.60
C ARG A 142 3.39 -3.06 13.43
N GLU A 143 4.68 -3.31 13.58
CA GLU A 143 5.73 -2.29 13.38
C GLU A 143 5.85 -1.78 11.93
N MET A 144 5.36 -2.56 10.96
CA MET A 144 5.56 -2.30 9.53
C MET A 144 4.27 -1.93 8.79
N VAL A 145 3.15 -1.89 9.50
CA VAL A 145 1.85 -1.58 8.90
C VAL A 145 1.23 -0.34 9.52
N LYS A 146 0.41 0.35 8.77
CA LYS A 146 -0.32 1.53 9.27
C LYS A 146 -1.45 1.17 10.22
N TRP A 147 -1.98 -0.03 10.10
CA TRP A 147 -3.10 -0.53 10.90
C TRP A 147 -3.15 -2.04 10.81
N ASP A 148 -3.46 -2.69 11.94
CA ASP A 148 -3.79 -4.11 12.00
C ASP A 148 -5.17 -4.32 12.64
N TYR A 149 -5.88 -5.33 12.17
CA TYR A 149 -7.20 -5.67 12.69
C TYR A 149 -7.52 -7.16 12.47
N GLU A 150 -8.15 -7.78 13.47
CA GLU A 150 -8.70 -9.12 13.35
C GLU A 150 -10.21 -9.05 13.12
N LEU A 151 -10.70 -9.65 12.05
CA LEU A 151 -12.14 -9.73 11.75
C LEU A 151 -12.83 -10.65 12.75
N LYS A 152 -13.77 -10.11 13.53
CA LYS A 152 -14.49 -10.83 14.58
C LYS A 152 -15.95 -11.10 14.25
N ASP A 153 -16.56 -10.24 13.45
CA ASP A 153 -18.00 -10.26 13.18
C ASP A 153 -18.32 -9.77 11.78
N LYS A 154 -19.33 -10.37 11.14
CA LYS A 154 -19.82 -9.96 9.83
C LYS A 154 -20.37 -8.54 9.80
N ALA A 155 -20.96 -8.07 10.91
CA ALA A 155 -21.57 -6.75 10.98
C ALA A 155 -20.57 -5.60 10.73
N VAL A 156 -19.28 -5.83 10.96
CA VAL A 156 -18.24 -4.83 10.76
C VAL A 156 -17.47 -5.01 9.45
N LEU A 157 -17.79 -6.02 8.63
CA LEU A 157 -17.00 -6.38 7.44
C LEU A 157 -16.84 -5.21 6.46
N GLU A 158 -17.93 -4.55 6.06
CA GLU A 158 -17.87 -3.39 5.16
C GLU A 158 -17.00 -2.28 5.75
N THR A 159 -17.21 -1.95 7.02
CA THR A 159 -16.43 -0.91 7.71
C THR A 159 -14.95 -1.26 7.78
N VAL A 160 -14.59 -2.53 8.03
CA VAL A 160 -13.21 -2.99 8.09
C VAL A 160 -12.53 -2.89 6.73
N VAL A 161 -13.18 -3.36 5.66
CA VAL A 161 -12.63 -3.29 4.30
C VAL A 161 -12.45 -1.84 3.85
N ASP A 162 -13.46 -0.98 4.04
CA ASP A 162 -13.39 0.42 3.66
C ASP A 162 -12.33 1.18 4.46
N ARG A 163 -12.23 0.93 5.76
CA ARG A 163 -11.19 1.52 6.62
C ARG A 163 -9.80 1.06 6.21
N ALA A 164 -9.62 -0.23 5.90
CA ALA A 164 -8.35 -0.79 5.46
C ALA A 164 -7.85 -0.08 4.20
N ILE A 165 -8.72 0.08 3.19
CA ILE A 165 -8.39 0.79 1.94
C ILE A 165 -8.06 2.26 2.23
N ASN A 166 -8.89 2.95 3.00
CA ASN A 166 -8.68 4.35 3.29
C ASN A 166 -7.38 4.61 4.05
N ILE A 167 -7.07 3.83 5.08
CA ILE A 167 -5.82 3.97 5.83
C ILE A 167 -4.62 3.68 4.94
N ALA A 168 -4.68 2.62 4.13
CA ALA A 168 -3.60 2.27 3.22
C ALA A 168 -3.31 3.38 2.20
N MET A 169 -4.36 4.03 1.69
CA MET A 169 -4.28 5.06 0.64
C MET A 169 -4.11 6.49 1.17
N THR A 170 -4.25 6.73 2.47
CA THR A 170 -4.00 8.04 3.08
C THR A 170 -2.49 8.28 3.21
N GLU A 171 -2.02 9.49 2.85
CA GLU A 171 -0.60 9.86 3.00
C GLU A 171 -0.16 9.97 4.47
N PRO A 172 1.06 9.54 4.77
CA PRO A 172 1.94 8.71 3.94
C PRO A 172 1.32 7.34 3.72
N ARG A 173 1.22 6.89 2.45
CA ARG A 173 0.62 5.59 2.10
C ARG A 173 1.41 4.44 2.69
N GLY A 174 0.78 3.25 2.75
CA GLY A 174 1.49 2.10 3.26
C GLY A 174 0.60 0.87 3.46
N PRO A 175 1.19 -0.27 3.79
CA PRO A 175 0.44 -1.51 3.98
C PRO A 175 -0.43 -1.48 5.25
N ILE A 176 -1.50 -2.27 5.23
CA ILE A 176 -2.31 -2.64 6.41
C ILE A 176 -2.27 -4.16 6.57
N TYR A 177 -2.63 -4.66 7.75
CA TYR A 177 -2.70 -6.09 8.01
C TYR A 177 -4.05 -6.49 8.58
N LEU A 178 -4.71 -7.48 7.94
CA LEU A 178 -5.95 -8.06 8.39
C LEU A 178 -5.74 -9.53 8.76
N THR A 179 -6.12 -9.89 9.96
CA THR A 179 -6.24 -11.29 10.38
C THR A 179 -7.67 -11.75 10.14
N LEU A 180 -7.84 -12.81 9.36
CA LEU A 180 -9.14 -13.31 8.89
C LEU A 180 -9.38 -14.75 9.41
N PRO A 181 -9.92 -14.93 10.61
CA PRO A 181 -10.20 -16.27 11.15
C PRO A 181 -11.25 -17.00 10.32
N ARG A 182 -11.15 -18.33 10.28
CA ARG A 182 -12.05 -19.18 9.48
C ARG A 182 -13.50 -19.11 9.91
N GLU A 183 -13.76 -19.03 11.22
CA GLU A 183 -15.11 -19.05 11.74
C GLU A 183 -15.93 -17.84 11.30
N PRO A 184 -15.45 -16.59 11.45
CA PRO A 184 -16.14 -15.44 10.86
C PRO A 184 -16.31 -15.55 9.37
N LEU A 185 -15.28 -15.99 8.61
CA LEU A 185 -15.35 -16.10 7.14
C LEU A 185 -16.38 -17.15 6.68
N ALA A 186 -16.53 -18.25 7.43
CA ALA A 186 -17.47 -19.33 7.10
C ALA A 186 -18.90 -19.04 7.58
N GLU A 187 -19.11 -17.97 8.36
CA GLU A 187 -20.43 -17.63 8.87
C GLU A 187 -21.42 -17.37 7.74
N LYS A 188 -22.57 -18.07 7.77
CA LYS A 188 -23.64 -17.94 6.78
C LYS A 188 -24.56 -16.75 7.09
N PHE A 189 -25.13 -16.17 6.08
CA PHE A 189 -26.19 -15.17 6.20
C PHE A 189 -27.26 -15.38 5.11
N GLN A 190 -28.47 -14.94 5.39
CA GLN A 190 -29.56 -14.87 4.41
C GLN A 190 -29.44 -13.62 3.55
N SER A 191 -28.98 -12.50 4.12
CA SER A 191 -28.79 -11.26 3.42
C SER A 191 -27.59 -10.50 4.00
N PHE A 192 -26.80 -9.88 3.13
CA PHE A 192 -25.74 -8.95 3.48
C PHE A 192 -25.83 -7.72 2.56
N ASP A 193 -26.09 -6.58 3.15
CA ASP A 193 -26.20 -5.30 2.44
C ASP A 193 -24.92 -4.50 2.60
N PHE A 194 -24.45 -3.87 1.51
CA PHE A 194 -23.35 -2.94 1.54
C PHE A 194 -23.55 -1.76 0.58
N THR A 195 -22.92 -0.65 0.87
CA THR A 195 -23.02 0.57 0.07
C THR A 195 -22.05 0.56 -1.10
N SER A 196 -22.54 0.87 -2.31
CA SER A 196 -21.73 0.94 -3.54
C SER A 196 -22.00 2.25 -4.29
N PRO A 197 -20.98 3.06 -4.61
CA PRO A 197 -19.60 2.95 -4.13
C PRO A 197 -19.49 3.17 -2.62
N SER A 198 -18.32 2.92 -2.05
CA SER A 198 -18.07 3.19 -0.62
C SER A 198 -18.49 4.62 -0.23
N ARG A 199 -19.03 4.77 0.98
CA ARG A 199 -19.31 6.10 1.56
C ARG A 199 -18.04 6.81 2.02
N ASN A 200 -16.97 6.07 2.21
CA ASN A 200 -15.72 6.58 2.72
C ASN A 200 -14.83 6.99 1.54
N ALA A 201 -14.68 8.28 1.31
CA ALA A 201 -13.70 8.79 0.36
C ALA A 201 -12.30 8.75 0.98
N THR A 202 -11.29 8.44 0.18
CA THR A 202 -9.89 8.65 0.58
C THR A 202 -9.68 10.14 0.83
N PRO A 203 -9.03 10.53 1.95
CA PRO A 203 -8.71 11.92 2.20
C PRO A 203 -7.94 12.55 1.03
N THR A 204 -8.26 13.78 0.71
CA THR A 204 -7.52 14.53 -0.30
C THR A 204 -6.15 14.93 0.24
N VAL A 205 -5.17 15.00 -0.66
CA VAL A 205 -3.83 15.51 -0.32
C VAL A 205 -3.95 16.97 0.14
N ALA A 206 -3.22 17.33 1.19
CA ALA A 206 -3.15 18.70 1.64
C ALA A 206 -2.47 19.60 0.57
N TRP A 207 -3.05 20.78 0.32
CA TRP A 207 -2.42 21.76 -0.55
C TRP A 207 -1.37 22.55 0.24
N PRO A 208 -0.25 22.91 -0.39
CA PRO A 208 0.75 23.75 0.27
C PRO A 208 0.20 25.15 0.54
N ASP A 209 0.74 25.81 1.57
CA ASP A 209 0.43 27.21 1.83
C ASP A 209 0.84 28.09 0.63
N PRO A 210 -0.07 28.90 0.06
CA PRO A 210 0.23 29.79 -1.05
C PRO A 210 1.41 30.73 -0.78
N ASN A 211 1.55 31.22 0.45
CA ASN A 211 2.69 32.09 0.82
C ASN A 211 4.02 31.32 0.78
N ALA A 212 4.04 30.04 1.17
CA ALA A 212 5.22 29.20 1.08
C ALA A 212 5.62 28.95 -0.39
N ILE A 213 4.65 28.77 -1.28
CA ILE A 213 4.89 28.66 -2.73
C ILE A 213 5.48 29.95 -3.29
N ASP A 214 4.93 31.12 -2.95
CA ASP A 214 5.46 32.40 -3.40
C ASP A 214 6.88 32.65 -2.92
N GLN A 215 7.17 32.28 -1.66
CA GLN A 215 8.53 32.35 -1.11
C GLN A 215 9.49 31.42 -1.87
N LEU A 216 9.09 30.19 -2.15
CA LEU A 216 9.90 29.24 -2.91
C LEU A 216 10.14 29.75 -4.33
N ALA A 217 9.12 30.26 -5.02
CA ALA A 217 9.23 30.83 -6.35
C ALA A 217 10.23 32.00 -6.36
N SER A 218 10.15 32.87 -5.34
CA SER A 218 11.10 33.99 -5.18
C SER A 218 12.54 33.51 -4.94
N ARG A 219 12.72 32.45 -4.17
CA ARG A 219 14.05 31.84 -3.94
C ARG A 219 14.62 31.24 -5.23
N ILE A 220 13.80 30.50 -6.00
CA ILE A 220 14.20 29.96 -7.29
C ILE A 220 14.63 31.06 -8.25
N ALA A 221 13.86 32.15 -8.32
CA ALA A 221 14.16 33.26 -9.22
C ALA A 221 15.46 34.03 -8.88
N ASN A 222 15.91 33.95 -7.61
CA ASN A 222 17.11 34.64 -7.14
C ASN A 222 18.33 33.72 -6.91
N ALA A 223 18.16 32.41 -7.02
CA ALA A 223 19.25 31.46 -6.88
C ALA A 223 20.17 31.49 -8.09
N GLU A 224 21.48 31.43 -7.86
CA GLU A 224 22.49 31.32 -8.90
C GLU A 224 22.77 29.87 -9.28
N ASN A 225 22.70 28.96 -8.32
CA ASN A 225 22.98 27.54 -8.48
C ASN A 225 21.91 26.67 -7.79
N PRO A 226 20.65 26.72 -8.25
CA PRO A 226 19.59 25.91 -7.68
C PRO A 226 19.77 24.42 -8.05
N LEU A 227 19.36 23.53 -7.14
CA LEU A 227 19.38 22.07 -7.35
C LEU A 227 18.08 21.46 -6.82
N ILE A 228 17.49 20.56 -7.58
CA ILE A 228 16.37 19.72 -7.11
C ILE A 228 16.90 18.31 -6.84
N ILE A 229 16.57 17.79 -5.65
CA ILE A 229 16.83 16.40 -5.28
C ILE A 229 15.47 15.74 -5.03
N THR A 230 15.15 14.71 -5.81
CA THR A 230 13.86 14.01 -5.71
C THR A 230 14.07 12.50 -5.69
N GLN A 231 13.11 11.78 -5.13
CA GLN A 231 13.06 10.31 -5.09
C GLN A 231 11.74 9.79 -5.66
N ASP A 232 10.63 10.33 -5.18
CA ASP A 232 9.30 9.78 -5.41
C ASP A 232 8.30 10.76 -6.02
N SER A 233 8.73 11.96 -6.46
CA SER A 233 7.80 12.94 -7.07
C SER A 233 7.06 12.38 -8.30
N GLY A 234 7.65 11.41 -9.00
CA GLY A 234 7.01 10.70 -10.12
C GLY A 234 5.96 9.66 -9.72
N ALA A 235 5.70 9.46 -8.42
CA ALA A 235 4.55 8.65 -7.96
C ALA A 235 3.21 9.24 -8.42
N ASP A 236 3.15 10.57 -8.60
CA ASP A 236 2.13 11.22 -9.40
C ASP A 236 2.71 11.50 -10.80
N ILE A 237 2.25 10.74 -11.79
CA ILE A 237 2.69 10.89 -13.18
C ILE A 237 2.45 12.31 -13.73
N ASN A 238 1.45 13.03 -13.20
CA ASN A 238 1.16 14.39 -13.60
C ASN A 238 2.22 15.41 -13.11
N ALA A 239 3.08 15.04 -12.17
CA ALA A 239 4.17 15.89 -11.71
C ALA A 239 5.39 15.90 -12.65
N VAL A 240 5.53 14.87 -13.49
CA VAL A 240 6.72 14.70 -14.38
C VAL A 240 6.85 15.85 -15.38
N GLY A 241 5.75 16.18 -16.08
CA GLY A 241 5.75 17.28 -17.07
C GLY A 241 6.03 18.66 -16.45
N PRO A 242 5.35 19.05 -15.38
CA PRO A 242 5.64 20.29 -14.64
C PRO A 242 7.07 20.38 -14.11
N LEU A 243 7.64 19.28 -13.60
CA LEU A 243 9.03 19.27 -13.16
C LEU A 243 10.00 19.50 -14.32
N ALA A 244 9.79 18.84 -15.46
CA ALA A 244 10.58 19.06 -16.66
C ALA A 244 10.49 20.53 -17.14
N ALA A 245 9.29 21.07 -17.20
CA ALA A 245 9.08 22.47 -17.61
C ALA A 245 9.72 23.48 -16.64
N LEU A 246 9.70 23.22 -15.33
CA LEU A 246 10.39 24.05 -14.34
C LEU A 246 11.89 23.99 -14.53
N SER A 247 12.44 22.78 -14.72
CA SER A 247 13.87 22.55 -14.96
C SER A 247 14.35 23.23 -16.21
N ASP A 248 13.61 23.15 -17.32
CA ASP A 248 13.94 23.82 -18.57
C ASP A 248 13.93 25.34 -18.43
N ARG A 249 12.86 25.87 -17.82
CA ARG A 249 12.67 27.32 -17.73
C ARG A 249 13.74 28.04 -16.93
N PHE A 250 14.23 27.44 -15.86
CA PHE A 250 15.17 28.02 -14.92
C PHE A 250 16.54 27.35 -14.94
N ALA A 251 16.77 26.41 -15.87
CA ALA A 251 17.99 25.61 -15.98
C ALA A 251 18.35 24.93 -14.64
N ILE A 252 17.35 24.36 -13.93
CA ILE A 252 17.55 23.75 -12.63
C ILE A 252 17.93 22.27 -12.80
N PRO A 253 19.14 21.86 -12.40
CA PRO A 253 19.53 20.46 -12.39
C PRO A 253 18.67 19.63 -11.43
N VAL A 254 18.39 18.37 -11.81
CA VAL A 254 17.61 17.42 -11.02
C VAL A 254 18.42 16.15 -10.79
N ILE A 255 18.50 15.75 -9.53
CA ILE A 255 19.04 14.45 -9.10
C ILE A 255 17.87 13.56 -8.68
N GLN A 256 17.78 12.37 -9.27
CA GLN A 256 16.79 11.34 -8.90
C GLN A 256 17.40 10.33 -7.94
N ARG A 257 17.48 10.68 -6.65
CA ARG A 257 18.15 9.84 -5.66
C ARG A 257 17.33 8.58 -5.34
N LYS A 258 17.85 7.38 -5.67
CA LYS A 258 17.20 6.08 -5.45
C LYS A 258 15.75 6.04 -5.96
N ALA A 259 15.49 6.65 -7.10
CA ALA A 259 14.15 6.79 -7.66
C ALA A 259 13.46 5.42 -7.84
N ARG A 260 12.25 5.33 -7.35
CA ARG A 260 11.32 4.21 -7.61
C ARG A 260 10.40 4.50 -8.79
N TYR A 261 10.19 5.76 -9.08
CA TYR A 261 9.35 6.27 -10.16
C TYR A 261 10.17 7.14 -11.09
N LEU A 262 9.71 7.31 -12.33
CA LEU A 262 10.28 8.27 -13.24
C LEU A 262 9.88 9.68 -12.77
N CYS A 263 10.83 10.42 -12.22
CA CYS A 263 10.60 11.81 -11.79
C CYS A 263 10.91 12.81 -12.90
N LEU A 264 12.00 12.58 -13.64
CA LEU A 264 12.40 13.33 -14.82
C LEU A 264 12.91 12.34 -15.88
N PRO A 265 12.60 12.50 -17.18
CA PRO A 265 13.16 11.64 -18.23
C PRO A 265 14.69 11.60 -18.17
N SER A 266 15.27 10.42 -18.35
CA SER A 266 16.72 10.21 -18.21
C SER A 266 17.55 10.87 -19.33
N ASP A 267 16.91 11.22 -20.45
CA ASP A 267 17.48 11.95 -21.57
C ASP A 267 17.28 13.47 -21.47
N HIS A 268 16.63 13.94 -20.41
CA HIS A 268 16.43 15.37 -20.17
C HIS A 268 17.77 16.07 -19.88
N PRO A 269 18.08 17.22 -20.51
CA PRO A 269 19.37 17.90 -20.33
C PRO A 269 19.72 18.24 -18.87
N MET A 270 18.71 18.51 -18.06
CA MET A 270 18.87 18.83 -16.63
C MET A 270 18.91 17.60 -15.71
N HIS A 271 18.83 16.37 -16.25
CA HIS A 271 18.96 15.16 -15.44
C HIS A 271 20.43 14.87 -15.14
N LEU A 272 20.89 15.18 -13.94
CA LEU A 272 22.30 15.00 -13.53
C LEU A 272 22.61 13.65 -12.89
N GLY A 273 21.71 12.67 -13.03
CA GLY A 273 21.93 11.32 -12.53
C GLY A 273 21.32 11.08 -11.14
N TYR A 274 21.99 10.22 -10.36
CA TYR A 274 21.42 9.62 -9.14
C TYR A 274 22.22 9.92 -7.87
N ASP A 275 23.33 10.62 -7.97
CA ASP A 275 24.21 10.99 -6.86
C ASP A 275 24.22 12.50 -6.66
N SER A 276 23.82 12.94 -5.46
CA SER A 276 23.77 14.36 -5.10
C SER A 276 25.11 14.91 -4.63
N ASP A 277 26.01 14.06 -4.13
CA ASP A 277 27.22 14.48 -3.42
C ASP A 277 28.13 15.42 -4.23
N PRO A 278 28.35 15.23 -5.54
CA PRO A 278 29.20 16.13 -6.33
C PRO A 278 28.69 17.57 -6.42
N TYR A 279 27.39 17.78 -6.20
CA TYR A 279 26.73 19.07 -6.45
C TYR A 279 26.43 19.87 -5.17
N LEU A 280 26.51 19.24 -4.00
CA LEU A 280 26.14 19.87 -2.72
C LEU A 280 26.98 21.10 -2.37
N ASP A 281 28.25 21.15 -2.75
CA ASP A 281 29.14 22.28 -2.47
C ASP A 281 28.86 23.53 -3.31
N PHE A 282 28.23 23.35 -4.46
CA PHE A 282 27.99 24.42 -5.43
C PHE A 282 26.61 25.03 -5.33
N ALA A 283 25.65 24.29 -4.75
CA ALA A 283 24.27 24.72 -4.64
C ALA A 283 24.12 25.83 -3.61
N ASP A 284 23.43 26.91 -3.97
CA ASP A 284 22.98 27.97 -3.06
C ASP A 284 21.51 27.78 -2.64
N LEU A 285 20.74 27.01 -3.41
CA LEU A 285 19.39 26.57 -3.11
C LEU A 285 19.23 25.08 -3.43
N ILE A 286 18.83 24.28 -2.46
CA ILE A 286 18.44 22.88 -2.68
C ILE A 286 16.95 22.72 -2.36
N ILE A 287 16.20 22.19 -3.34
CA ILE A 287 14.80 21.82 -3.18
C ILE A 287 14.74 20.28 -3.06
N VAL A 288 14.43 19.81 -1.87
CA VAL A 288 14.22 18.38 -1.62
C VAL A 288 12.74 18.07 -1.83
N ALA A 289 12.43 17.37 -2.91
CA ALA A 289 11.06 17.06 -3.28
C ALA A 289 10.78 15.56 -3.09
N GLN A 290 9.97 15.19 -2.10
CA GLN A 290 9.60 13.81 -1.77
C GLN A 290 10.83 12.87 -1.75
N CYS A 291 11.82 13.23 -0.95
CA CYS A 291 13.05 12.45 -0.79
C CYS A 291 13.43 12.39 0.69
N ASP A 292 13.39 11.18 1.28
CA ASP A 292 13.65 10.98 2.71
C ASP A 292 15.12 11.20 3.09
N VAL A 293 16.05 10.80 2.20
CA VAL A 293 17.49 10.86 2.45
C VAL A 293 18.20 11.50 1.26
N PRO A 294 18.15 12.83 1.11
CA PRO A 294 18.73 13.53 -0.04
C PRO A 294 20.27 13.46 -0.08
N TRP A 295 20.93 13.33 1.05
CA TRP A 295 22.38 13.08 1.22
C TRP A 295 22.63 12.36 2.54
N ILE A 296 23.87 11.92 2.77
CA ILE A 296 24.30 11.30 4.03
C ILE A 296 25.17 12.33 4.77
N PRO A 297 24.68 12.93 5.89
CA PRO A 297 25.40 14.05 6.56
C PRO A 297 26.82 13.74 7.02
N SER A 298 27.11 12.47 7.37
CA SER A 298 28.44 12.04 7.77
C SER A 298 29.42 11.87 6.59
N VAL A 299 28.91 11.86 5.36
CA VAL A 299 29.71 11.77 4.13
C VAL A 299 29.87 13.16 3.52
N LYS A 300 28.74 13.84 3.28
CA LYS A 300 28.71 15.18 2.69
C LYS A 300 27.42 15.90 3.06
N SER A 301 27.49 17.20 3.20
CA SER A 301 26.36 18.10 3.46
C SER A 301 26.48 19.34 2.58
N PRO A 302 25.36 20.03 2.30
CA PRO A 302 25.41 21.33 1.62
C PRO A 302 26.28 22.33 2.35
N GLY A 303 26.85 23.27 1.59
CA GLY A 303 27.65 24.36 2.14
C GLY A 303 26.86 25.26 3.11
N PRO A 304 27.55 25.98 4.04
CA PRO A 304 26.87 26.76 5.09
C PRO A 304 26.03 27.94 4.56
N GLY A 305 26.25 28.36 3.31
CA GLY A 305 25.43 29.37 2.62
C GLY A 305 24.25 28.85 1.85
N CYS A 306 24.10 27.54 1.74
CA CYS A 306 23.02 26.92 0.96
C CYS A 306 21.69 26.95 1.72
N THR A 307 20.65 27.45 1.08
CA THR A 307 19.27 27.32 1.59
C THR A 307 18.69 25.97 1.18
N VAL A 308 18.13 25.24 2.14
CA VAL A 308 17.43 23.97 1.87
C VAL A 308 15.94 24.13 2.12
N VAL A 309 15.13 23.78 1.13
CA VAL A 309 13.67 23.76 1.21
C VAL A 309 13.20 22.32 1.01
N HIS A 310 12.45 21.79 1.97
CA HIS A 310 11.87 20.45 1.91
C HIS A 310 10.40 20.53 1.53
N MET A 311 9.99 19.70 0.56
CA MET A 311 8.63 19.52 0.05
C MET A 311 8.28 18.03 0.09
N GLY A 312 7.33 17.63 0.95
CA GLY A 312 6.89 16.24 1.05
C GLY A 312 6.06 15.99 2.28
#